data_e869eee24e8b1bc777720a40ccef1613
#
_entry.id   e869eee24e8b1bc777720a40ccef1613
#
_cell.length_a   1.000
_cell.length_b   1.000
_cell.length_c   1.000
_cell.angle_alpha   90.00
_cell.angle_beta   90.00
_cell.angle_gamma   90.00
#
_symmetry.space_group_name_H-M   'P 1'
#
loop_
_entity.id
_entity.type
_entity.pdbx_description
1 polymer ?
#
loop_
_entity_poly.entity_id
_entity_poly.type
_entity_poly.pdbx_seq_one_letter_code
_entity_poly.pdbx_strand_id
1 'polypeptide(L)'
;MTRIGILIGSTRPGRKGDQVARWVHERAARRGDAAFEVIDLLDHPLPHLDEPLPALAGRYQHGHTRTWADTIARFDGFVMVTPEYNASIPGVLKNAIDYLYAEWTHKAVGFVSYGAGGGVHAARQLRALCELLQMGAVTPQVSLSLHTDFEDHATLKPGAHHVSALDTLLDHVVAQSTEGRTATPTQPTQRETDEAAIRRHIDGIVDAIQAKDLEGLRRLYSTDVVSFDIDPPLQHVGIDAKLKNWANVFTFFQEVTYEVCDLMPTVGDDVAFTHGFGRLSGTLPDGTAAGGMWVRVTFCFRKIDGEWLITHDQVSVPLDILGGKGVVDLEP
;
A
#
# COMPACT_ATOMS: atom_id res chain seq x y z
N MET A 1 -27.41 -5.43 -6.11
CA MET A 1 -27.63 -3.98 -5.97
C MET A 1 -26.32 -3.38 -5.54
N THR A 2 -25.86 -2.32 -6.20
CA THR A 2 -24.61 -1.61 -5.86
C THR A 2 -24.72 -1.02 -4.45
N ARG A 3 -23.68 -1.15 -3.63
CA ARG A 3 -23.65 -0.69 -2.23
C ARG A 3 -22.61 0.42 -2.07
N ILE A 4 -23.03 1.58 -1.61
CA ILE A 4 -22.18 2.76 -1.43
C ILE A 4 -22.10 3.11 0.06
N GLY A 5 -20.87 3.17 0.60
CA GLY A 5 -20.59 3.60 1.95
C GLY A 5 -20.46 5.13 2.03
N ILE A 6 -21.18 5.78 2.93
CA ILE A 6 -20.99 7.20 3.26
C ILE A 6 -20.15 7.27 4.52
N LEU A 7 -18.86 7.53 4.37
CA LEU A 7 -17.88 7.49 5.47
C LEU A 7 -17.76 8.85 6.16
N ILE A 8 -18.05 8.91 7.46
CA ILE A 8 -17.84 10.09 8.30
C ILE A 8 -16.39 10.11 8.81
N GLY A 9 -15.56 10.96 8.21
CA GLY A 9 -14.10 11.00 8.43
C GLY A 9 -13.64 11.76 9.67
N SER A 10 -14.52 12.08 10.64
CA SER A 10 -14.13 12.80 11.85
C SER A 10 -14.84 12.23 13.08
N THR A 11 -14.10 12.09 14.18
CA THR A 11 -14.61 11.66 15.49
C THR A 11 -14.61 12.79 16.52
N ARG A 12 -14.31 14.05 16.09
CA ARG A 12 -14.22 15.20 17.00
C ARG A 12 -15.57 15.48 17.69
N PRO A 13 -15.62 15.70 19.01
CA PRO A 13 -16.82 16.14 19.70
C PRO A 13 -17.39 17.43 19.07
N GLY A 14 -18.68 17.47 18.81
CA GLY A 14 -19.35 18.62 18.14
C GLY A 14 -19.02 18.77 16.65
N ARG A 15 -18.53 17.71 15.99
CA ARG A 15 -18.29 17.67 14.54
C ARG A 15 -19.56 18.02 13.74
N LYS A 16 -19.37 18.57 12.56
CA LYS A 16 -20.46 18.86 11.61
C LYS A 16 -20.68 17.69 10.62
N GLY A 17 -19.76 16.72 10.63
CA GLY A 17 -19.79 15.57 9.71
C GLY A 17 -21.09 14.79 9.76
N ASP A 18 -21.75 14.70 10.93
CA ASP A 18 -23.02 14.02 11.11
C ASP A 18 -24.15 14.67 10.29
N GLN A 19 -24.19 16.00 10.28
CA GLN A 19 -25.19 16.74 9.50
C GLN A 19 -24.94 16.62 8.01
N VAL A 20 -23.66 16.71 7.62
CA VAL A 20 -23.25 16.58 6.20
C VAL A 20 -23.54 15.16 5.70
N ALA A 21 -23.15 14.13 6.43
CA ALA A 21 -23.41 12.74 6.06
C ALA A 21 -24.91 12.41 6.01
N ARG A 22 -25.68 12.96 6.95
CA ARG A 22 -27.15 12.83 6.93
C ARG A 22 -27.75 13.46 5.69
N TRP A 23 -27.35 14.67 5.33
CA TRP A 23 -27.78 15.34 4.11
C TRP A 23 -27.45 14.54 2.86
N VAL A 24 -26.23 14.02 2.76
CA VAL A 24 -25.80 13.12 1.66
C VAL A 24 -26.69 11.88 1.63
N HIS A 25 -26.89 11.23 2.78
CA HIS A 25 -27.70 10.01 2.87
C HIS A 25 -29.17 10.25 2.52
N GLU A 26 -29.78 11.33 3.03
CA GLU A 26 -31.19 11.69 2.72
C GLU A 26 -31.38 11.96 1.22
N ARG A 27 -30.37 12.53 0.56
CA ARG A 27 -30.41 12.73 -0.89
C ARG A 27 -30.25 11.41 -1.63
N ALA A 28 -29.29 10.62 -1.23
CA ALA A 28 -28.98 9.30 -1.79
C ALA A 28 -30.13 8.29 -1.61
N ALA A 29 -30.82 8.29 -0.46
CA ALA A 29 -31.93 7.39 -0.15
C ALA A 29 -33.17 7.58 -1.06
N ARG A 30 -33.26 8.71 -1.77
CA ARG A 30 -34.33 8.95 -2.77
C ARG A 30 -34.05 8.27 -4.11
N ARG A 31 -32.86 7.71 -4.25
CA ARG A 31 -32.44 6.99 -5.46
C ARG A 31 -32.87 5.53 -5.31
N GLY A 32 -33.16 4.90 -6.43
CA GLY A 32 -33.50 3.46 -6.46
C GLY A 32 -32.44 2.60 -7.13
N ASP A 33 -31.30 3.19 -7.48
CA ASP A 33 -30.24 2.58 -8.28
C ASP A 33 -29.09 1.96 -7.46
N ALA A 34 -28.94 2.33 -6.18
CA ALA A 34 -27.98 1.78 -5.27
C ALA A 34 -28.51 1.75 -3.82
N ALA A 35 -27.87 0.96 -2.96
CA ALA A 35 -28.06 0.99 -1.53
C ALA A 35 -26.98 1.85 -0.88
N PHE A 36 -27.37 2.76 0.01
CA PHE A 36 -26.48 3.67 0.71
C PHE A 36 -26.50 3.41 2.21
N GLU A 37 -25.32 3.34 2.83
CA GLU A 37 -25.16 3.07 4.26
C GLU A 37 -24.13 4.04 4.85
N VAL A 38 -24.42 4.62 6.02
CA VAL A 38 -23.50 5.50 6.71
C VAL A 38 -22.53 4.65 7.53
N ILE A 39 -21.24 4.95 7.39
CA ILE A 39 -20.15 4.36 8.16
C ILE A 39 -19.55 5.47 9.03
N ASP A 40 -19.68 5.34 10.34
CA ASP A 40 -19.14 6.32 11.27
C ASP A 40 -17.84 5.80 11.90
N LEU A 41 -16.74 6.52 11.76
CA LEU A 41 -15.48 6.15 12.40
C LEU A 41 -15.54 6.14 13.94
N LEU A 42 -16.55 6.78 14.56
CA LEU A 42 -16.80 6.63 16.00
C LEU A 42 -17.19 5.19 16.39
N ASP A 43 -17.86 4.47 15.50
CA ASP A 43 -18.30 3.09 15.74
C ASP A 43 -17.17 2.07 15.44
N HIS A 44 -16.04 2.56 14.90
CA HIS A 44 -14.87 1.77 14.54
C HIS A 44 -13.62 2.31 15.26
N PRO A 45 -13.47 2.05 16.57
CA PRO A 45 -12.37 2.58 17.37
C PRO A 45 -11.06 1.85 17.06
N LEU A 46 -10.40 2.27 15.98
CA LEU A 46 -9.09 1.76 15.60
C LEU A 46 -8.01 2.45 16.46
N PRO A 47 -7.08 1.70 17.07
CA PRO A 47 -5.88 2.31 17.67
C PRO A 47 -5.05 3.04 16.60
N HIS A 48 -3.96 3.71 16.97
CA HIS A 48 -2.97 4.09 15.96
C HIS A 48 -2.46 2.82 15.30
N LEU A 49 -2.19 2.90 13.97
CA LEU A 49 -1.81 1.74 13.17
C LEU A 49 -0.78 0.87 13.89
N ASP A 50 -1.19 -0.35 14.25
CA ASP A 50 -0.44 -1.29 15.07
C ASP A 50 -0.21 -2.64 14.37
N GLU A 51 -0.59 -2.75 13.08
CA GLU A 51 -0.26 -3.92 12.28
C GLU A 51 1.25 -3.99 12.01
N PRO A 52 1.90 -5.13 12.28
CA PRO A 52 3.34 -5.26 12.10
C PRO A 52 3.77 -5.35 10.63
N LEU A 53 2.82 -5.62 9.73
CA LEU A 53 3.05 -5.70 8.29
C LEU A 53 2.32 -4.57 7.57
N PRO A 54 2.87 -4.06 6.45
CA PRO A 54 2.16 -3.11 5.61
C PRO A 54 0.81 -3.65 5.13
N ALA A 55 -0.21 -2.80 5.04
CA ALA A 55 -1.55 -3.19 4.59
C ALA A 55 -1.56 -3.85 3.20
N LEU A 56 -0.62 -3.48 2.33
CA LEU A 56 -0.41 -4.09 1.01
C LEU A 56 -0.18 -5.60 1.07
N ALA A 57 0.37 -6.12 2.18
CA ALA A 57 0.58 -7.55 2.37
C ALA A 57 -0.73 -8.36 2.53
N GLY A 58 -1.85 -7.70 2.86
CA GLY A 58 -3.16 -8.33 3.03
C GLY A 58 -3.23 -9.35 4.18
N ARG A 59 -2.28 -9.28 5.12
CA ARG A 59 -2.16 -10.23 6.26
C ARG A 59 -2.36 -9.48 7.57
N TYR A 60 -3.62 -9.33 7.97
CA TYR A 60 -4.01 -8.60 9.18
C TYR A 60 -3.95 -9.50 10.43
N GLN A 61 -3.17 -9.10 11.43
CA GLN A 61 -2.99 -9.87 12.65
C GLN A 61 -4.02 -9.53 13.72
N HIS A 62 -4.52 -8.28 13.75
CA HIS A 62 -5.43 -7.83 14.79
C HIS A 62 -6.91 -7.99 14.44
N GLY A 63 -7.74 -8.28 15.46
CA GLY A 63 -9.19 -8.47 15.29
C GLY A 63 -9.89 -7.20 14.81
N HIS A 64 -9.48 -6.03 15.34
CA HIS A 64 -10.05 -4.74 14.92
C HIS A 64 -9.77 -4.44 13.44
N THR A 65 -8.58 -4.79 12.93
CA THR A 65 -8.24 -4.62 11.51
C THR A 65 -9.10 -5.51 10.63
N ARG A 66 -9.27 -6.78 11.00
CA ARG A 66 -10.16 -7.70 10.25
C ARG A 66 -11.61 -7.23 10.25
N THR A 67 -12.13 -6.78 11.40
CA THR A 67 -13.49 -6.22 11.48
C THR A 67 -13.64 -4.99 10.59
N TRP A 68 -12.63 -4.13 10.54
CA TRP A 68 -12.62 -2.95 9.68
C TRP A 68 -12.54 -3.36 8.19
N ALA A 69 -11.69 -4.30 7.84
CA ALA A 69 -11.58 -4.87 6.50
C ALA A 69 -12.92 -5.45 6.03
N ASP A 70 -13.59 -6.27 6.86
CA ASP A 70 -14.92 -6.84 6.57
C ASP A 70 -15.96 -5.73 6.36
N THR A 71 -15.89 -4.64 7.13
CA THR A 71 -16.80 -3.51 6.98
C THR A 71 -16.61 -2.83 5.62
N ILE A 72 -15.38 -2.51 5.25
CA ILE A 72 -15.07 -1.81 4.00
C ILE A 72 -15.27 -2.71 2.78
N ALA A 73 -14.97 -4.00 2.88
CA ALA A 73 -15.13 -4.95 1.79
C ALA A 73 -16.57 -5.07 1.27
N ARG A 74 -17.59 -4.80 2.13
CA ARG A 74 -19.00 -4.90 1.76
C ARG A 74 -19.49 -3.88 0.73
N PHE A 75 -18.73 -2.81 0.48
CA PHE A 75 -19.12 -1.71 -0.39
C PHE A 75 -18.44 -1.74 -1.74
N ASP A 76 -19.14 -1.34 -2.78
CA ASP A 76 -18.65 -1.24 -4.16
C ASP A 76 -18.03 0.15 -4.43
N GLY A 77 -18.35 1.15 -3.58
CA GLY A 77 -17.83 2.51 -3.67
C GLY A 77 -18.13 3.33 -2.43
N PHE A 78 -17.61 4.56 -2.39
CA PHE A 78 -17.69 5.40 -1.21
C PHE A 78 -18.02 6.86 -1.53
N VAL A 79 -18.67 7.52 -0.57
CA VAL A 79 -18.68 8.98 -0.44
C VAL A 79 -17.99 9.32 0.89
N MET A 80 -16.81 9.94 0.83
CA MET A 80 -16.07 10.33 2.03
C MET A 80 -16.46 11.75 2.44
N VAL A 81 -17.01 11.89 3.64
CA VAL A 81 -17.38 13.16 4.26
C VAL A 81 -16.27 13.57 5.21
N THR A 82 -15.56 14.65 4.90
CA THR A 82 -14.36 15.08 5.66
C THR A 82 -14.36 16.55 6.01
N PRO A 83 -14.05 16.92 7.26
CA PRO A 83 -13.60 18.28 7.57
C PRO A 83 -12.18 18.52 7.05
N GLU A 84 -11.80 19.81 7.06
CA GLU A 84 -10.43 20.21 6.91
C GLU A 84 -9.87 20.67 8.27
N TYR A 85 -8.79 20.04 8.71
CA TYR A 85 -8.05 20.40 9.92
C TYR A 85 -6.61 20.76 9.54
N ASN A 86 -6.21 22.02 9.74
CA ASN A 86 -4.86 22.50 9.42
C ASN A 86 -4.44 22.17 7.98
N ALA A 87 -5.29 22.46 7.00
CA ALA A 87 -5.11 22.18 5.58
C ALA A 87 -4.92 20.68 5.24
N SER A 88 -5.47 19.79 6.08
CA SER A 88 -5.34 18.34 5.94
C SER A 88 -6.64 17.61 6.30
N ILE A 89 -6.67 16.30 6.03
CA ILE A 89 -7.71 15.40 6.53
C ILE A 89 -7.53 15.14 8.03
N PRO A 90 -8.59 14.71 8.76
CA PRO A 90 -8.45 14.25 10.13
C PRO A 90 -7.49 13.07 10.26
N GLY A 91 -6.65 13.08 11.31
CA GLY A 91 -5.73 11.97 11.57
C GLY A 91 -6.43 10.62 11.72
N VAL A 92 -7.64 10.59 12.31
CA VAL A 92 -8.44 9.37 12.44
C VAL A 92 -8.87 8.81 11.08
N LEU A 93 -9.19 9.67 10.10
CA LEU A 93 -9.52 9.24 8.75
C LEU A 93 -8.29 8.67 8.05
N LYS A 94 -7.14 9.36 8.16
CA LYS A 94 -5.87 8.86 7.61
C LYS A 94 -5.52 7.50 8.21
N ASN A 95 -5.61 7.36 9.53
CA ASN A 95 -5.37 6.11 10.24
C ASN A 95 -6.28 4.97 9.74
N ALA A 96 -7.59 5.23 9.59
CA ALA A 96 -8.55 4.25 9.11
C ALA A 96 -8.28 3.81 7.65
N ILE A 97 -7.80 4.72 6.81
CA ILE A 97 -7.39 4.41 5.43
C ILE A 97 -6.13 3.53 5.44
N ASP A 98 -5.14 3.85 6.27
CA ASP A 98 -3.83 3.19 6.29
C ASP A 98 -3.87 1.74 6.81
N TYR A 99 -4.89 1.38 7.55
CA TYR A 99 -5.09 0.00 8.01
C TYR A 99 -5.31 -1.01 6.89
N LEU A 100 -5.83 -0.57 5.73
CA LEU A 100 -6.29 -1.43 4.64
C LEU A 100 -5.68 -1.02 3.29
N TYR A 101 -5.59 -1.95 2.37
CA TYR A 101 -5.17 -1.67 0.99
C TYR A 101 -6.14 -2.31 -0.02
N ALA A 102 -6.22 -3.62 -0.06
CA ALA A 102 -7.02 -4.36 -1.05
C ALA A 102 -8.51 -4.02 -1.00
N GLU A 103 -9.03 -3.72 0.20
CA GLU A 103 -10.43 -3.39 0.42
C GLU A 103 -10.83 -2.03 -0.16
N TRP A 104 -9.85 -1.15 -0.41
CA TRP A 104 -10.06 0.13 -1.09
C TRP A 104 -9.89 0.04 -2.61
N THR A 105 -9.01 -0.83 -3.07
CA THR A 105 -8.55 -0.90 -4.45
C THR A 105 -9.69 -1.10 -5.45
N HIS A 106 -9.66 -0.35 -6.57
CA HIS A 106 -10.61 -0.36 -7.67
C HIS A 106 -12.03 0.09 -7.33
N LYS A 107 -12.27 0.66 -6.14
CA LYS A 107 -13.57 1.20 -5.77
C LYS A 107 -13.70 2.67 -6.14
N ALA A 108 -14.90 3.08 -6.58
CA ALA A 108 -15.21 4.47 -6.84
C ALA A 108 -15.30 5.28 -5.54
N VAL A 109 -14.84 6.52 -5.56
CA VAL A 109 -14.93 7.42 -4.39
C VAL A 109 -15.26 8.85 -4.78
N GLY A 110 -16.26 9.43 -4.11
CA GLY A 110 -16.61 10.84 -4.18
C GLY A 110 -16.28 11.55 -2.86
N PHE A 111 -16.04 12.87 -2.93
CA PHE A 111 -15.69 13.66 -1.76
C PHE A 111 -16.73 14.73 -1.46
N VAL A 112 -17.16 14.79 -0.21
CA VAL A 112 -17.93 15.90 0.36
C VAL A 112 -17.11 16.49 1.50
N SER A 113 -16.45 17.62 1.24
CA SER A 113 -15.57 18.28 2.20
C SER A 113 -16.22 19.51 2.81
N TYR A 114 -15.81 19.88 4.02
CA TYR A 114 -16.27 21.08 4.67
C TYR A 114 -15.16 21.73 5.54
N GLY A 115 -15.22 23.05 5.65
CA GLY A 115 -14.23 23.84 6.39
C GLY A 115 -14.42 25.33 6.14
N ALA A 116 -13.57 26.20 6.69
CA ALA A 116 -13.62 27.63 6.43
C ALA A 116 -13.51 27.93 4.93
N GLY A 117 -12.61 27.24 4.22
CA GLY A 117 -12.43 27.33 2.77
C GLY A 117 -13.10 26.16 2.00
N GLY A 118 -14.16 25.54 2.53
CA GLY A 118 -14.85 24.43 1.86
C GLY A 118 -14.14 23.09 1.96
N GLY A 119 -13.04 22.99 2.70
CA GLY A 119 -12.30 21.72 2.86
C GLY A 119 -11.52 21.27 1.62
N VAL A 120 -11.14 22.20 0.75
CA VAL A 120 -10.52 21.90 -0.55
C VAL A 120 -9.14 21.24 -0.43
N HIS A 121 -8.36 21.59 0.61
CA HIS A 121 -7.05 20.99 0.84
C HIS A 121 -7.18 19.54 1.32
N ALA A 122 -8.15 19.27 2.20
CA ALA A 122 -8.44 17.90 2.64
C ALA A 122 -8.88 17.00 1.47
N ALA A 123 -9.76 17.50 0.60
CA ALA A 123 -10.19 16.78 -0.60
C ALA A 123 -9.03 16.52 -1.59
N ARG A 124 -8.10 17.49 -1.74
CA ARG A 124 -6.89 17.30 -2.57
C ARG A 124 -6.00 16.18 -2.03
N GLN A 125 -5.79 16.12 -0.73
CA GLN A 125 -5.01 15.05 -0.09
C GLN A 125 -5.69 13.69 -0.24
N LEU A 126 -7.01 13.61 -0.02
CA LEU A 126 -7.75 12.37 -0.26
C LEU A 126 -7.61 11.88 -1.70
N ARG A 127 -7.66 12.79 -2.67
CA ARG A 127 -7.50 12.43 -4.08
C ARG A 127 -6.14 11.80 -4.36
N ALA A 128 -5.06 12.38 -3.81
CA ALA A 128 -3.72 11.83 -3.95
C ALA A 128 -3.57 10.46 -3.25
N LEU A 129 -4.18 10.27 -2.06
CA LEU A 129 -4.21 8.99 -1.36
C LEU A 129 -4.98 7.93 -2.17
N CYS A 130 -6.14 8.32 -2.72
CA CYS A 130 -6.96 7.41 -3.53
C CYS A 130 -6.25 6.97 -4.81
N GLU A 131 -5.45 7.83 -5.42
CA GLU A 131 -4.61 7.46 -6.57
C GLU A 131 -3.60 6.37 -6.21
N LEU A 132 -2.90 6.51 -5.08
CA LEU A 132 -1.98 5.50 -4.55
C LEU A 132 -2.67 4.17 -4.20
N LEU A 133 -3.92 4.23 -3.73
CA LEU A 133 -4.75 3.08 -3.41
C LEU A 133 -5.49 2.51 -4.63
N GLN A 134 -5.23 3.05 -5.82
CA GLN A 134 -5.92 2.67 -7.06
C GLN A 134 -7.45 2.80 -7.00
N MET A 135 -7.95 3.75 -6.21
CA MET A 135 -9.37 4.10 -6.17
C MET A 135 -9.74 5.07 -7.30
N GLY A 136 -10.91 4.91 -7.88
CA GLY A 136 -11.45 5.83 -8.88
C GLY A 136 -12.10 7.07 -8.25
N ALA A 137 -11.33 8.15 -8.08
CA ALA A 137 -11.86 9.39 -7.52
C ALA A 137 -12.67 10.16 -8.55
N VAL A 138 -13.99 10.24 -8.34
CA VAL A 138 -14.92 10.93 -9.26
C VAL A 138 -14.92 12.46 -9.10
N THR A 139 -15.47 13.13 -10.09
CA THR A 139 -15.78 14.57 -10.10
C THR A 139 -17.25 14.79 -10.42
N PRO A 140 -17.87 15.89 -9.98
CA PRO A 140 -17.33 16.94 -9.11
C PRO A 140 -17.15 16.46 -7.67
N GLN A 141 -16.41 17.26 -6.86
CA GLN A 141 -16.49 17.18 -5.39
C GLN A 141 -17.49 18.20 -4.89
N VAL A 142 -18.06 17.98 -3.71
CA VAL A 142 -18.89 18.98 -3.00
C VAL A 142 -18.06 19.61 -1.90
N SER A 143 -17.95 20.94 -1.92
CA SER A 143 -17.17 21.72 -0.94
C SER A 143 -18.09 22.68 -0.21
N LEU A 144 -18.22 22.53 1.12
CA LEU A 144 -19.14 23.31 1.96
C LEU A 144 -18.36 24.24 2.86
N SER A 145 -18.57 25.55 2.69
CA SER A 145 -17.94 26.57 3.53
C SER A 145 -18.72 26.74 4.83
N LEU A 146 -18.03 26.70 5.96
CA LEU A 146 -18.63 26.98 7.28
C LEU A 146 -19.21 28.41 7.37
N HIS A 147 -18.76 29.36 6.50
CA HIS A 147 -19.21 30.72 6.53
C HIS A 147 -20.49 30.95 5.72
N THR A 148 -20.69 30.23 4.64
CA THR A 148 -21.81 30.46 3.70
C THR A 148 -22.85 29.35 3.71
N ASP A 149 -22.45 28.11 4.04
CA ASP A 149 -23.29 26.92 3.90
C ASP A 149 -23.72 26.34 5.24
N PHE A 150 -23.37 27.05 6.33
CA PHE A 150 -23.84 26.72 7.70
C PHE A 150 -24.38 27.99 8.36
N GLU A 151 -25.64 27.94 8.77
CA GLU A 151 -26.29 28.99 9.56
C GLU A 151 -25.64 29.04 10.95
N ASP A 152 -25.19 30.22 11.38
CA ASP A 152 -24.45 30.44 12.63
C ASP A 152 -23.22 29.53 12.80
N HIS A 153 -22.56 29.17 11.71
CA HIS A 153 -21.48 28.19 11.68
C HIS A 153 -21.85 26.84 12.32
N ALA A 154 -23.12 26.54 12.52
CA ALA A 154 -23.61 25.39 13.27
C ALA A 154 -24.50 24.46 12.46
N THR A 155 -25.49 24.98 11.76
CA THR A 155 -26.53 24.20 11.09
C THR A 155 -26.30 24.19 9.58
N LEU A 156 -26.15 23.02 8.98
CA LEU A 156 -25.95 22.87 7.54
C LEU A 156 -27.15 23.41 6.75
N LYS A 157 -26.87 24.28 5.77
CA LYS A 157 -27.87 24.88 4.89
C LYS A 157 -27.32 24.95 3.44
N PRO A 158 -27.27 23.83 2.76
CA PRO A 158 -26.63 23.75 1.43
C PRO A 158 -27.50 24.50 0.40
N GLY A 159 -26.84 25.30 -0.45
CA GLY A 159 -27.50 25.96 -1.56
C GLY A 159 -27.86 25.02 -2.70
N ALA A 160 -28.70 25.50 -3.64
CA ALA A 160 -29.17 24.69 -4.77
C ALA A 160 -28.01 24.14 -5.64
N HIS A 161 -26.92 24.87 -5.78
CA HIS A 161 -25.76 24.43 -6.52
C HIS A 161 -25.04 23.24 -5.84
N HIS A 162 -25.00 23.18 -4.49
CA HIS A 162 -24.48 22.04 -3.75
C HIS A 162 -25.35 20.80 -3.92
N VAL A 163 -26.67 20.98 -3.96
CA VAL A 163 -27.62 19.88 -4.23
C VAL A 163 -27.36 19.30 -5.61
N SER A 164 -27.23 20.16 -6.64
CA SER A 164 -26.93 19.70 -8.00
C SER A 164 -25.58 19.02 -8.10
N ALA A 165 -24.55 19.59 -7.45
CA ALA A 165 -23.22 18.99 -7.44
C ALA A 165 -23.21 17.62 -6.73
N LEU A 166 -23.98 17.47 -5.62
CA LEU A 166 -24.13 16.19 -4.93
C LEU A 166 -24.83 15.15 -5.81
N ASP A 167 -25.90 15.53 -6.52
CA ASP A 167 -26.57 14.61 -7.43
C ASP A 167 -25.61 14.08 -8.51
N THR A 168 -24.85 14.97 -9.15
CA THR A 168 -23.84 14.59 -10.14
C THR A 168 -22.74 13.71 -9.53
N LEU A 169 -22.27 14.02 -8.31
CA LEU A 169 -21.31 13.20 -7.62
C LEU A 169 -21.85 11.78 -7.38
N LEU A 170 -23.09 11.68 -6.88
CA LEU A 170 -23.73 10.39 -6.64
C LEU A 170 -23.96 9.59 -7.93
N ASP A 171 -24.33 10.28 -9.05
CA ASP A 171 -24.44 9.64 -10.35
C ASP A 171 -23.12 8.99 -10.78
N HIS A 172 -22.01 9.71 -10.66
CA HIS A 172 -20.71 9.21 -11.05
C HIS A 172 -20.21 8.09 -10.13
N VAL A 173 -20.39 8.23 -8.79
CA VAL A 173 -20.00 7.16 -7.86
C VAL A 173 -20.77 5.87 -8.14
N VAL A 174 -22.10 5.95 -8.34
CA VAL A 174 -22.93 4.78 -8.60
C VAL A 174 -22.60 4.15 -9.96
N ALA A 175 -22.44 4.98 -11.01
CA ALA A 175 -22.07 4.49 -12.34
C ALA A 175 -20.76 3.72 -12.31
N GLN A 176 -19.69 4.35 -11.81
CA GLN A 176 -18.36 3.73 -11.77
C GLN A 176 -18.32 2.50 -10.83
N SER A 177 -19.03 2.53 -9.69
CA SER A 177 -19.14 1.36 -8.80
C SER A 177 -19.90 0.20 -9.44
N THR A 178 -20.88 0.49 -10.28
CA THR A 178 -21.67 -0.53 -11.00
C THR A 178 -20.84 -1.14 -12.12
N GLU A 179 -20.10 -0.33 -12.85
CA GLU A 179 -19.16 -0.79 -13.88
C GLU A 179 -18.05 -1.66 -13.25
N GLY A 180 -17.45 -1.23 -12.15
CA GLY A 180 -16.46 -2.02 -11.41
C GLY A 180 -16.99 -3.36 -10.91
N ARG A 181 -18.27 -3.44 -10.54
CA ARG A 181 -18.93 -4.68 -10.11
C ARG A 181 -19.34 -5.59 -11.28
N THR A 182 -19.69 -5.03 -12.43
CA THR A 182 -20.05 -5.77 -13.63
C THR A 182 -18.83 -6.13 -14.49
N ALA A 183 -17.76 -5.37 -14.37
CA ALA A 183 -16.48 -5.84 -14.79
C ALA A 183 -16.20 -7.12 -13.97
N THR A 184 -16.18 -8.27 -14.62
CA THR A 184 -15.46 -9.45 -14.10
C THR A 184 -14.17 -8.90 -13.51
N PRO A 185 -13.75 -9.31 -12.26
CA PRO A 185 -12.53 -8.78 -11.69
C PRO A 185 -11.52 -8.79 -12.82
N THR A 186 -11.07 -7.62 -13.23
CA THR A 186 -10.13 -7.51 -14.36
C THR A 186 -9.01 -8.39 -13.88
N GLN A 187 -8.78 -9.50 -14.56
CA GLN A 187 -7.63 -10.33 -14.23
C GLN A 187 -6.47 -9.35 -14.13
N PRO A 188 -5.68 -9.37 -13.05
CA PRO A 188 -4.59 -8.44 -12.91
C PRO A 188 -3.85 -8.41 -14.24
N THR A 189 -3.53 -7.25 -14.74
CA THR A 189 -2.79 -7.14 -15.99
C THR A 189 -1.59 -8.07 -15.91
N GLN A 190 -1.12 -8.58 -17.02
CA GLN A 190 0.06 -9.45 -17.01
C GLN A 190 1.20 -8.78 -16.25
N ARG A 191 1.34 -7.47 -16.36
CA ARG A 191 2.34 -6.68 -15.63
C ARG A 191 2.14 -6.69 -14.10
N GLU A 192 0.91 -6.53 -13.61
CA GLU A 192 0.59 -6.61 -12.17
C GLU A 192 0.82 -8.02 -11.62
N THR A 193 0.45 -9.03 -12.40
CA THR A 193 0.71 -10.44 -12.08
C THR A 193 2.22 -10.70 -11.99
N ASP A 194 2.98 -10.17 -12.94
CA ASP A 194 4.42 -10.33 -13.01
C ASP A 194 5.13 -9.55 -11.88
N GLU A 195 4.67 -8.33 -11.56
CA GLU A 195 5.20 -7.58 -10.41
C GLU A 195 4.95 -8.31 -9.09
N ALA A 196 3.75 -8.85 -8.89
CA ALA A 196 3.44 -9.65 -7.71
C ALA A 196 4.27 -10.95 -7.67
N ALA A 197 4.58 -11.56 -8.82
CA ALA A 197 5.45 -12.70 -8.91
C ALA A 197 6.89 -12.36 -8.51
N ILE A 198 7.43 -11.22 -8.98
CA ILE A 198 8.77 -10.72 -8.61
C ILE A 198 8.86 -10.48 -7.10
N ARG A 199 7.85 -9.83 -6.50
CA ARG A 199 7.83 -9.61 -5.04
C ARG A 199 7.84 -10.92 -4.26
N ARG A 200 6.96 -11.88 -4.60
CA ARG A 200 6.97 -13.23 -3.99
C ARG A 200 8.30 -13.96 -4.17
N HIS A 201 8.97 -13.73 -5.29
CA HIS A 201 10.26 -14.32 -5.56
C HIS A 201 11.34 -13.80 -4.59
N ILE A 202 11.33 -12.49 -4.31
CA ILE A 202 12.22 -11.90 -3.30
C ILE A 202 11.88 -12.38 -1.89
N ASP A 203 10.59 -12.46 -1.53
CA ASP A 203 10.16 -13.07 -0.26
C ASP A 203 10.71 -14.49 -0.12
N GLY A 204 10.66 -15.27 -1.21
CA GLY A 204 11.23 -16.63 -1.26
C GLY A 204 12.75 -16.66 -1.04
N ILE A 205 13.50 -15.65 -1.48
CA ILE A 205 14.94 -15.53 -1.17
C ILE A 205 15.13 -15.29 0.33
N VAL A 206 14.37 -14.37 0.92
CA VAL A 206 14.44 -14.07 2.35
C VAL A 206 14.16 -15.34 3.17
N ASP A 207 13.07 -16.04 2.86
CA ASP A 207 12.67 -17.26 3.53
C ASP A 207 13.74 -18.36 3.41
N ALA A 208 14.28 -18.58 2.19
CA ALA A 208 15.28 -19.60 1.95
C ALA A 208 16.61 -19.29 2.65
N ILE A 209 17.03 -18.02 2.72
CA ILE A 209 18.23 -17.60 3.44
C ILE A 209 18.04 -17.84 4.95
N GLN A 210 16.91 -17.41 5.52
CA GLN A 210 16.63 -17.58 6.97
C GLN A 210 16.55 -19.06 7.36
N ALA A 211 15.99 -19.89 6.46
CA ALA A 211 15.93 -21.34 6.65
C ALA A 211 17.25 -22.07 6.32
N LYS A 212 18.26 -21.37 5.79
CA LYS A 212 19.50 -21.94 5.24
C LYS A 212 19.24 -23.02 4.17
N ASP A 213 18.16 -22.83 3.39
CA ASP A 213 17.70 -23.76 2.35
C ASP A 213 18.39 -23.48 1.00
N LEU A 214 19.51 -24.16 0.74
CA LEU A 214 20.23 -24.02 -0.52
C LEU A 214 19.42 -24.54 -1.73
N GLU A 215 18.58 -25.54 -1.55
CA GLU A 215 17.73 -26.03 -2.63
C GLU A 215 16.53 -25.08 -2.88
N GLY A 216 16.05 -24.41 -1.85
CA GLY A 216 15.13 -23.30 -1.97
C GLY A 216 15.71 -22.19 -2.82
N LEU A 217 16.93 -21.75 -2.50
CA LEU A 217 17.64 -20.75 -3.29
C LEU A 217 17.88 -21.20 -4.74
N ARG A 218 18.25 -22.46 -4.97
CA ARG A 218 18.47 -23.02 -6.32
C ARG A 218 17.29 -22.80 -7.25
N ARG A 219 16.07 -22.91 -6.73
CA ARG A 219 14.84 -22.74 -7.53
C ARG A 219 14.54 -21.32 -7.92
N LEU A 220 15.18 -20.35 -7.27
CA LEU A 220 14.94 -18.92 -7.49
C LEU A 220 15.90 -18.28 -8.50
N TYR A 221 16.97 -18.99 -8.86
CA TYR A 221 17.98 -18.50 -9.78
C TYR A 221 18.01 -19.31 -11.07
N SER A 222 18.42 -18.67 -12.17
CA SER A 222 18.77 -19.42 -13.40
C SER A 222 20.05 -20.22 -13.21
N THR A 223 20.21 -21.27 -14.00
CA THR A 223 21.40 -22.15 -13.94
C THR A 223 22.69 -21.40 -14.34
N ASP A 224 22.56 -20.37 -15.17
CA ASP A 224 23.64 -19.54 -15.72
C ASP A 224 23.78 -18.18 -15.04
N VAL A 225 23.21 -18.02 -13.84
CA VAL A 225 23.25 -16.76 -13.09
C VAL A 225 24.66 -16.21 -12.98
N VAL A 226 24.79 -14.87 -13.12
CA VAL A 226 26.02 -14.14 -12.82
C VAL A 226 25.76 -13.25 -11.61
N SER A 227 26.54 -13.44 -10.55
CA SER A 227 26.38 -12.70 -9.29
C SER A 227 27.63 -11.86 -9.00
N PHE A 228 27.43 -10.59 -8.65
CA PHE A 228 28.46 -9.71 -8.13
C PHE A 228 28.25 -9.53 -6.64
N ASP A 229 29.13 -10.14 -5.86
CA ASP A 229 29.05 -10.11 -4.41
C ASP A 229 30.10 -9.17 -3.80
N ILE A 230 29.97 -8.87 -2.51
CA ILE A 230 30.93 -8.04 -1.77
C ILE A 230 32.25 -8.79 -1.60
N ASP A 231 32.17 -10.09 -1.39
CA ASP A 231 33.34 -10.95 -1.20
C ASP A 231 33.94 -11.40 -2.54
N PRO A 232 35.30 -11.57 -2.59
CA PRO A 232 35.96 -12.14 -3.75
C PRO A 232 35.42 -13.55 -4.11
N PRO A 233 35.42 -13.89 -5.39
CA PRO A 233 36.01 -13.20 -6.57
C PRO A 233 35.10 -12.06 -7.09
N LEU A 234 35.57 -11.34 -8.15
CA LEU A 234 34.76 -10.26 -8.77
C LEU A 234 33.38 -10.71 -9.24
N GLN A 235 33.19 -12.00 -9.53
CA GLN A 235 31.91 -12.57 -9.93
C GLN A 235 31.83 -14.06 -9.61
N HIS A 236 30.63 -14.51 -9.32
CA HIS A 236 30.27 -15.92 -9.29
C HIS A 236 29.45 -16.25 -10.54
N VAL A 237 29.86 -17.26 -11.31
CA VAL A 237 29.19 -17.66 -12.55
C VAL A 237 28.57 -19.03 -12.37
N GLY A 238 27.28 -19.12 -12.64
CA GLY A 238 26.47 -20.33 -12.50
C GLY A 238 25.96 -20.56 -11.09
N ILE A 239 24.84 -21.27 -11.01
CA ILE A 239 24.10 -21.51 -9.76
C ILE A 239 24.95 -22.23 -8.69
N ASP A 240 25.80 -23.16 -9.08
CA ASP A 240 26.61 -23.91 -8.12
C ASP A 240 27.67 -23.02 -7.44
N ALA A 241 28.24 -22.04 -8.17
CA ALA A 241 29.14 -21.05 -7.59
C ALA A 241 28.41 -20.11 -6.63
N LYS A 242 27.20 -19.66 -6.98
CA LYS A 242 26.34 -18.84 -6.11
C LYS A 242 25.95 -19.58 -4.84
N LEU A 243 25.51 -20.82 -4.94
CA LEU A 243 25.12 -21.63 -3.77
C LEU A 243 26.32 -21.96 -2.87
N LYS A 244 27.50 -22.16 -3.42
CA LYS A 244 28.72 -22.33 -2.63
C LYS A 244 29.03 -21.10 -1.80
N ASN A 245 28.80 -19.89 -2.34
CA ASN A 245 28.94 -18.65 -1.60
C ASN A 245 27.95 -18.60 -0.43
N TRP A 246 26.67 -18.87 -0.67
CA TRP A 246 25.66 -18.95 0.39
C TRP A 246 25.98 -20.04 1.45
N ALA A 247 26.48 -21.20 1.05
CA ALA A 247 26.90 -22.25 1.98
C ALA A 247 27.98 -21.75 2.94
N ASN A 248 28.94 -20.93 2.46
CA ASN A 248 29.95 -20.31 3.31
C ASN A 248 29.31 -19.34 4.32
N VAL A 249 28.38 -18.48 3.87
CA VAL A 249 27.62 -17.58 4.75
C VAL A 249 26.87 -18.34 5.82
N PHE A 250 26.19 -19.43 5.45
CA PHE A 250 25.44 -20.28 6.39
C PHE A 250 26.32 -20.97 7.45
N THR A 251 27.58 -21.19 7.13
CA THR A 251 28.53 -21.74 8.10
C THR A 251 28.99 -20.70 9.11
N PHE A 252 29.01 -19.42 8.70
CA PHE A 252 29.43 -18.31 9.54
C PHE A 252 28.40 -17.97 10.64
N PHE A 253 27.11 -18.12 10.37
CA PHE A 253 26.04 -17.85 11.33
C PHE A 253 25.49 -19.14 11.94
N GLN A 254 25.16 -19.11 13.23
CA GLN A 254 24.30 -20.13 13.86
C GLN A 254 22.83 -19.93 13.40
N GLU A 255 22.34 -18.70 13.54
CA GLU A 255 21.04 -18.24 13.02
C GLU A 255 21.29 -17.04 12.13
N VAL A 256 20.66 -17.01 10.95
CA VAL A 256 20.78 -15.93 9.98
C VAL A 256 19.44 -15.26 9.76
N THR A 257 19.48 -13.93 9.71
CA THR A 257 18.34 -13.08 9.35
C THR A 257 18.72 -12.27 8.11
N TYR A 258 17.83 -12.25 7.13
CA TYR A 258 17.98 -11.42 5.94
C TYR A 258 16.77 -10.51 5.80
N GLU A 259 16.99 -9.21 5.69
CA GLU A 259 15.97 -8.19 5.51
C GLU A 259 16.17 -7.54 4.15
N VAL A 260 15.07 -7.24 3.46
CA VAL A 260 15.07 -6.46 2.22
C VAL A 260 14.03 -5.35 2.34
N CYS A 261 14.43 -4.11 2.08
CA CYS A 261 13.54 -2.96 2.11
C CYS A 261 13.70 -2.05 0.90
N ASP A 262 12.76 -1.11 0.74
CA ASP A 262 12.69 -0.11 -0.35
C ASP A 262 12.79 -0.72 -1.75
N LEU A 263 12.16 -1.88 -1.93
CA LEU A 263 12.18 -2.64 -3.17
C LEU A 263 11.36 -1.94 -4.26
N MET A 264 12.03 -1.52 -5.32
CA MET A 264 11.46 -0.80 -6.47
C MET A 264 11.52 -1.67 -7.72
N PRO A 265 10.49 -2.50 -8.01
CA PRO A 265 10.46 -3.32 -9.21
C PRO A 265 10.13 -2.51 -10.45
N THR A 266 10.82 -2.82 -11.54
CA THR A 266 10.49 -2.39 -12.90
C THR A 266 10.30 -3.64 -13.75
N VAL A 267 9.11 -3.84 -14.27
CA VAL A 267 8.72 -5.08 -14.94
C VAL A 267 8.37 -4.80 -16.40
N GLY A 268 9.04 -5.51 -17.31
CA GLY A 268 8.72 -5.62 -18.74
C GLY A 268 8.07 -6.98 -19.06
N ASP A 269 8.00 -7.33 -20.32
CA ASP A 269 7.29 -8.54 -20.76
C ASP A 269 8.01 -9.84 -20.36
N ASP A 270 9.34 -9.87 -20.50
CA ASP A 270 10.19 -11.03 -20.25
C ASP A 270 11.46 -10.72 -19.45
N VAL A 271 11.68 -9.44 -19.12
CA VAL A 271 12.80 -8.95 -18.33
C VAL A 271 12.29 -8.01 -17.24
N ALA A 272 12.80 -8.17 -16.04
CA ALA A 272 12.51 -7.28 -14.93
C ALA A 272 13.79 -7.00 -14.12
N PHE A 273 13.82 -5.91 -13.41
CA PHE A 273 14.83 -5.66 -12.39
C PHE A 273 14.19 -5.00 -11.16
N THR A 274 14.81 -5.21 -10.04
CA THR A 274 14.48 -4.49 -8.81
C THR A 274 15.76 -4.06 -8.11
N HIS A 275 15.70 -2.92 -7.43
CA HIS A 275 16.75 -2.44 -6.56
C HIS A 275 16.17 -2.06 -5.20
N GLY A 276 17.02 -2.08 -4.20
CA GLY A 276 16.66 -1.77 -2.82
C GLY A 276 17.84 -1.94 -1.89
N PHE A 277 17.55 -2.13 -0.62
CA PHE A 277 18.58 -2.38 0.37
C PHE A 277 18.37 -3.76 1.00
N GLY A 278 19.48 -4.43 1.31
CA GLY A 278 19.49 -5.71 2.00
C GLY A 278 20.34 -5.62 3.27
N ARG A 279 19.97 -6.39 4.29
CA ARG A 279 20.74 -6.51 5.53
C ARG A 279 20.83 -7.96 5.94
N LEU A 280 22.05 -8.45 6.07
CA LEU A 280 22.34 -9.77 6.61
C LEU A 280 22.81 -9.62 8.05
N SER A 281 22.15 -10.26 9.00
CA SER A 281 22.47 -10.25 10.42
C SER A 281 22.23 -11.63 11.01
N GLY A 282 22.53 -11.82 12.29
CA GLY A 282 22.24 -13.12 12.92
C GLY A 282 23.03 -13.35 14.21
N THR A 283 23.11 -14.61 14.62
CA THR A 283 23.86 -15.07 15.79
C THR A 283 25.03 -15.94 15.33
N LEU A 284 26.20 -15.67 15.85
CA LEU A 284 27.41 -16.47 15.61
C LEU A 284 27.37 -17.78 16.42
N PRO A 285 28.20 -18.80 16.06
CA PRO A 285 28.24 -20.08 16.79
C PRO A 285 28.63 -19.97 18.28
N ASP A 286 29.26 -18.89 18.68
CA ASP A 286 29.58 -18.59 20.10
C ASP A 286 28.47 -17.88 20.87
N GLY A 287 27.32 -17.64 20.24
CA GLY A 287 26.17 -16.93 20.80
C GLY A 287 26.26 -15.40 20.68
N THR A 288 27.30 -14.85 20.08
CA THR A 288 27.45 -13.42 19.88
C THR A 288 26.54 -12.92 18.77
N ALA A 289 25.80 -11.82 19.00
CA ALA A 289 25.01 -11.19 17.97
C ALA A 289 25.93 -10.51 16.93
N ALA A 290 25.77 -10.88 15.67
CA ALA A 290 26.37 -10.19 14.55
C ALA A 290 25.36 -9.19 13.98
N GLY A 291 25.52 -7.90 14.34
CA GLY A 291 24.77 -6.81 13.73
C GLY A 291 25.10 -6.71 12.24
N GLY A 292 24.10 -6.76 11.39
CA GLY A 292 24.34 -6.72 9.94
C GLY A 292 24.69 -5.33 9.46
N MET A 293 25.33 -5.27 8.30
CA MET A 293 25.52 -4.05 7.52
C MET A 293 24.44 -3.93 6.45
N TRP A 294 24.00 -2.73 6.17
CA TRP A 294 23.16 -2.45 5.01
C TRP A 294 23.96 -2.44 3.73
N VAL A 295 23.42 -3.07 2.71
CA VAL A 295 24.00 -3.18 1.38
C VAL A 295 22.99 -2.74 0.33
N ARG A 296 23.47 -2.23 -0.78
CA ARG A 296 22.63 -2.01 -1.97
C ARG A 296 22.50 -3.33 -2.70
N VAL A 297 21.27 -3.70 -3.02
CA VAL A 297 20.96 -4.92 -3.77
C VAL A 297 20.27 -4.57 -5.09
N THR A 298 20.63 -5.29 -6.15
CA THR A 298 19.92 -5.26 -7.42
C THR A 298 19.71 -6.70 -7.87
N PHE A 299 18.47 -7.04 -8.26
CA PHE A 299 18.12 -8.32 -8.82
C PHE A 299 17.58 -8.11 -10.22
N CYS A 300 18.14 -8.81 -11.20
CA CYS A 300 17.67 -8.83 -12.58
C CYS A 300 17.04 -10.19 -12.89
N PHE A 301 15.86 -10.15 -13.45
CA PHE A 301 15.05 -11.35 -13.72
C PHE A 301 14.85 -11.53 -15.22
N ARG A 302 14.72 -12.76 -15.63
CA ARG A 302 14.17 -13.18 -16.92
C ARG A 302 13.02 -14.14 -16.72
N LYS A 303 12.04 -14.07 -17.61
CA LYS A 303 10.96 -15.03 -17.68
C LYS A 303 11.43 -16.20 -18.54
N ILE A 304 11.70 -17.35 -17.92
CA ILE A 304 12.19 -18.57 -18.55
C ILE A 304 11.12 -19.63 -18.38
N ASP A 305 10.63 -20.18 -19.48
CA ASP A 305 9.55 -21.18 -19.48
C ASP A 305 8.29 -20.75 -18.71
N GLY A 306 8.01 -19.44 -18.69
CA GLY A 306 6.87 -18.82 -18.00
C GLY A 306 7.12 -18.45 -16.53
N GLU A 307 8.27 -18.80 -15.97
CA GLU A 307 8.65 -18.48 -14.60
C GLU A 307 9.71 -17.39 -14.54
N TRP A 308 9.61 -16.50 -13.55
CA TRP A 308 10.61 -15.48 -13.30
C TRP A 308 11.79 -16.08 -12.53
N LEU A 309 13.00 -16.00 -13.08
CA LEU A 309 14.22 -16.45 -12.43
C LEU A 309 15.24 -15.32 -12.38
N ILE A 310 16.02 -15.25 -11.31
CA ILE A 310 17.15 -14.31 -11.21
C ILE A 310 18.27 -14.79 -12.11
N THR A 311 18.63 -13.95 -13.08
CA THR A 311 19.75 -14.18 -14.00
C THR A 311 20.99 -13.37 -13.65
N HIS A 312 20.80 -12.32 -12.86
CA HIS A 312 21.88 -11.52 -12.32
C HIS A 312 21.48 -10.91 -10.98
N ASP A 313 22.39 -10.89 -10.04
CA ASP A 313 22.26 -10.09 -8.83
C ASP A 313 23.58 -9.33 -8.54
N GLN A 314 23.43 -8.20 -7.89
CA GLN A 314 24.54 -7.39 -7.44
C GLN A 314 24.32 -6.93 -6.01
N VAL A 315 25.35 -7.09 -5.18
CA VAL A 315 25.43 -6.58 -3.83
C VAL A 315 26.63 -5.64 -3.72
N SER A 316 26.44 -4.47 -3.13
CA SER A 316 27.53 -3.48 -3.01
C SER A 316 27.39 -2.61 -1.76
N VAL A 317 28.53 -2.09 -1.31
CA VAL A 317 28.59 -1.03 -0.29
C VAL A 317 29.22 0.23 -0.91
N PRO A 318 28.92 1.43 -0.38
CA PRO A 318 29.66 2.64 -0.75
C PRO A 318 31.14 2.49 -0.45
N LEU A 319 31.99 3.04 -1.32
CA LEU A 319 33.45 3.07 -1.13
C LEU A 319 33.88 4.48 -0.71
N ASP A 320 34.59 4.60 0.41
CA ASP A 320 35.39 5.81 0.68
C ASP A 320 36.59 5.84 -0.30
N ILE A 321 36.51 6.71 -1.31
CA ILE A 321 37.52 6.81 -2.38
C ILE A 321 38.88 7.20 -1.83
N LEU A 322 38.92 8.04 -0.78
CA LEU A 322 40.17 8.52 -0.21
C LEU A 322 40.85 7.48 0.69
N GLY A 323 40.03 6.78 1.47
CA GLY A 323 40.51 5.73 2.39
C GLY A 323 40.61 4.34 1.75
N GLY A 324 40.02 4.12 0.59
CA GLY A 324 40.02 2.83 -0.11
C GLY A 324 39.26 1.74 0.62
N LYS A 325 38.29 2.09 1.50
CA LYS A 325 37.52 1.15 2.33
C LYS A 325 36.04 1.22 2.04
N GLY A 326 35.37 0.08 2.11
CA GLY A 326 33.91 0.02 2.09
C GLY A 326 33.34 0.72 3.34
N VAL A 327 32.28 1.52 3.16
CA VAL A 327 31.54 2.18 4.24
C VAL A 327 30.36 1.28 4.60
N VAL A 328 30.35 0.74 5.83
CA VAL A 328 29.44 -0.34 6.24
C VAL A 328 28.52 0.04 7.42
N ASP A 329 28.61 1.28 7.87
CA ASP A 329 27.88 1.86 9.01
C ASP A 329 26.76 2.84 8.59
N LEU A 330 26.41 2.84 7.30
CA LEU A 330 25.31 3.63 6.77
C LEU A 330 23.97 2.89 6.92
N GLU A 331 22.91 3.66 7.15
CA GLU A 331 21.54 3.19 7.17
C GLU A 331 20.74 3.79 5.99
N PRO A 332 19.69 3.08 5.48
CA PRO A 332 18.82 3.57 4.41
C PRO A 332 18.05 4.85 4.77
#